data_6a309e1958b1db4f9a39cb31ac9c73ce
#
_entry.id   6a309e1958b1db4f9a39cb31ac9c73ce
#
_cell.length_a   1.000
_cell.length_b   1.000
_cell.length_c   1.000
_cell.angle_alpha   90.00
_cell.angle_beta   90.00
_cell.angle_gamma   90.00
#
_symmetry.space_group_name_H-M   'P 1'
#
loop_
_entity.id
_entity.type
_entity.pdbx_description
1 polymer ?
#
loop_
_entity_poly.entity_id
_entity_poly.type
_entity_poly.pdbx_seq_one_letter_code
_entity_poly.pdbx_strand_id
1 'polypeptide(L)'
;SGSRSVSSLELDRIAHAVGRDIKSFFAESFVERDALAALFRSDAELAEQADLLKALQDSLALGHELTNLERLLGIDRVQLLTASYELPAPRSRWDAIQQGQKVAAEERQRLGLGAAPIGDLSDLLEAQGVRTGAVALPENISGLTLVDSTIGVFVVINAKHAAVRQRFSLAHEYGHVLLDRGRAGAISRAENRSDLLEVRANAFAADFLMPAEGVEQFVVAFGKGGASRAQIAVFDEAEAVQVEQRAAPGSQGIQLYDVAL
;
A
#
# COMPACT_ATOMS: atom_id res chain seq x y z
N SER A 1 -23.93 5.66 -38.90
CA SER A 1 -23.32 6.55 -39.90
C SER A 1 -21.88 6.84 -39.47
N GLY A 2 -20.90 6.10 -39.98
CA GLY A 2 -19.48 6.20 -39.62
C GLY A 2 -18.62 6.78 -40.75
N SER A 3 -19.13 7.71 -41.55
CA SER A 3 -18.46 8.13 -42.80
C SER A 3 -17.79 9.51 -42.76
N ARG A 4 -17.63 10.13 -41.58
CA ARG A 4 -16.90 11.40 -41.47
C ARG A 4 -15.49 11.16 -40.96
N SER A 5 -14.49 11.64 -41.69
CA SER A 5 -13.11 11.69 -41.18
C SER A 5 -13.00 12.74 -40.06
N VAL A 6 -12.37 12.36 -38.96
CA VAL A 6 -12.06 13.27 -37.86
C VAL A 6 -10.71 13.92 -38.15
N SER A 7 -10.64 15.25 -38.11
CA SER A 7 -9.38 15.97 -38.30
C SER A 7 -8.48 15.81 -37.06
N SER A 8 -7.17 16.00 -37.23
CA SER A 8 -6.21 15.94 -36.10
C SER A 8 -6.56 16.94 -34.99
N LEU A 9 -7.07 18.12 -35.34
CA LEU A 9 -7.50 19.13 -34.37
C LEU A 9 -8.75 18.72 -33.58
N GLU A 10 -9.70 18.05 -34.24
CA GLU A 10 -10.90 17.51 -33.59
C GLU A 10 -10.52 16.33 -32.68
N LEU A 11 -9.60 15.48 -33.12
CA LEU A 11 -9.11 14.38 -32.34
C LEU A 11 -8.35 14.86 -31.10
N ASP A 12 -7.54 15.92 -31.21
CA ASP A 12 -6.85 16.55 -30.09
C ASP A 12 -7.86 17.13 -29.08
N ARG A 13 -8.90 17.82 -29.54
CA ARG A 13 -9.97 18.32 -28.66
C ARG A 13 -10.74 17.20 -27.96
N ILE A 14 -11.00 16.10 -28.66
CA ILE A 14 -11.65 14.92 -28.08
C ILE A 14 -10.72 14.30 -27.03
N ALA A 15 -9.44 14.13 -27.35
CA ALA A 15 -8.43 13.61 -26.45
C ALA A 15 -8.38 14.42 -25.15
N HIS A 16 -8.32 15.75 -25.29
CA HIS A 16 -8.32 16.67 -24.16
C HIS A 16 -9.60 16.60 -23.33
N ALA A 17 -10.77 16.53 -23.98
CA ALA A 17 -12.07 16.44 -23.32
C ALA A 17 -12.27 15.13 -22.53
N VAL A 18 -11.64 14.04 -22.99
CA VAL A 18 -11.69 12.73 -22.29
C VAL A 18 -10.45 12.46 -21.44
N GLY A 19 -9.57 13.46 -21.25
CA GLY A 19 -8.37 13.36 -20.44
C GLY A 19 -7.35 12.34 -20.96
N ARG A 20 -7.21 12.19 -22.30
CA ARG A 20 -6.31 11.23 -22.93
C ARG A 20 -5.27 11.90 -23.83
N ASP A 21 -4.10 11.30 -23.94
CA ASP A 21 -3.13 11.68 -24.97
C ASP A 21 -3.67 11.28 -26.37
N ILE A 22 -3.50 12.16 -27.36
CA ILE A 22 -3.89 11.91 -28.74
C ILE A 22 -3.26 10.62 -29.29
N LYS A 23 -2.05 10.26 -28.86
CA LYS A 23 -1.35 9.03 -29.24
C LYS A 23 -2.13 7.77 -28.87
N SER A 24 -2.92 7.82 -27.79
CA SER A 24 -3.73 6.68 -27.35
C SER A 24 -4.80 6.25 -28.37
N PHE A 25 -5.20 7.16 -29.27
CA PHE A 25 -6.16 6.88 -30.35
C PHE A 25 -5.53 6.20 -31.57
N PHE A 26 -4.21 6.17 -31.64
CA PHE A 26 -3.45 5.52 -32.72
C PHE A 26 -2.82 4.18 -32.29
N ALA A 27 -3.03 3.77 -31.03
CA ALA A 27 -2.55 2.48 -30.57
C ALA A 27 -3.30 1.34 -31.30
N GLU A 28 -2.57 0.36 -31.85
CA GLU A 28 -3.13 -0.76 -32.63
C GLU A 28 -4.02 -1.70 -31.80
N SER A 29 -3.91 -1.68 -30.48
CA SER A 29 -4.80 -2.38 -29.56
C SER A 29 -5.43 -1.41 -28.58
N PHE A 30 -6.74 -1.35 -28.57
CA PHE A 30 -7.51 -0.80 -27.47
C PHE A 30 -7.40 -1.83 -26.33
N VAL A 31 -6.31 -1.83 -25.62
CA VAL A 31 -6.22 -2.56 -24.36
C VAL A 31 -7.19 -1.84 -23.44
N GLU A 32 -8.38 -2.42 -23.30
CA GLU A 32 -9.28 -2.05 -22.23
C GLU A 32 -8.41 -2.03 -20.97
N ARG A 33 -8.33 -0.90 -20.30
CA ARG A 33 -7.43 -0.74 -19.15
C ARG A 33 -7.97 -1.62 -18.05
N ASP A 34 -7.54 -2.86 -18.02
CA ASP A 34 -8.06 -3.94 -17.17
C ASP A 34 -8.09 -3.54 -15.70
N ALA A 35 -7.10 -2.77 -15.25
CA ALA A 35 -7.04 -2.28 -13.88
C ALA A 35 -8.18 -1.31 -13.53
N LEU A 36 -8.48 -0.30 -14.39
CA LEU A 36 -9.61 0.62 -14.16
C LEU A 36 -10.94 -0.07 -14.31
N ALA A 37 -11.10 -0.92 -15.33
CA ALA A 37 -12.33 -1.69 -15.52
C ALA A 37 -12.60 -2.65 -14.35
N ALA A 38 -11.55 -3.24 -13.75
CA ALA A 38 -11.66 -4.07 -12.56
C ALA A 38 -12.06 -3.23 -11.33
N LEU A 39 -11.45 -2.06 -11.14
CA LEU A 39 -11.79 -1.11 -10.07
C LEU A 39 -13.26 -0.65 -10.17
N PHE A 40 -13.73 -0.24 -11.35
CA PHE A 40 -15.13 0.19 -11.55
C PHE A 40 -16.14 -0.94 -11.40
N ARG A 41 -15.76 -2.18 -11.68
CA ARG A 41 -16.62 -3.34 -11.42
C ARG A 41 -16.71 -3.68 -9.94
N SER A 42 -15.63 -3.43 -9.18
CA SER A 42 -15.60 -3.71 -7.74
C SER A 42 -16.28 -2.63 -6.90
N ASP A 43 -16.35 -1.39 -7.43
CA ASP A 43 -16.88 -0.23 -6.70
C ASP A 43 -17.51 0.78 -7.67
N ALA A 44 -18.85 0.69 -7.82
CA ALA A 44 -19.61 1.57 -8.72
C ALA A 44 -19.62 3.05 -8.27
N GLU A 45 -19.42 3.31 -6.96
CA GLU A 45 -19.38 4.68 -6.42
C GLU A 45 -18.13 5.45 -6.85
N LEU A 46 -17.08 4.74 -7.31
CA LEU A 46 -15.87 5.37 -7.85
C LEU A 46 -16.13 6.22 -9.09
N ALA A 47 -17.12 5.82 -9.91
CA ALA A 47 -17.46 6.55 -11.13
C ALA A 47 -18.03 7.94 -10.84
N GLU A 48 -18.56 8.18 -9.65
CA GLU A 48 -19.15 9.46 -9.24
C GLU A 48 -18.12 10.44 -8.65
N GLN A 49 -16.91 9.96 -8.30
CA GLN A 49 -15.85 10.78 -7.70
C GLN A 49 -14.85 11.26 -8.78
N ALA A 50 -15.11 12.40 -9.39
CA ALA A 50 -14.28 12.95 -10.47
C ALA A 50 -12.80 13.14 -10.10
N ASP A 51 -12.52 13.56 -8.85
CA ASP A 51 -11.14 13.75 -8.36
C ASP A 51 -10.40 12.42 -8.23
N LEU A 52 -11.08 11.38 -7.76
CA LEU A 52 -10.50 10.05 -7.66
C LEU A 52 -10.25 9.43 -9.05
N LEU A 53 -11.21 9.60 -9.97
CA LEU A 53 -11.04 9.18 -11.36
C LEU A 53 -9.80 9.80 -11.99
N LYS A 54 -9.63 11.10 -11.81
CA LYS A 54 -8.47 11.81 -12.32
C LYS A 54 -7.17 11.26 -11.68
N ALA A 55 -7.13 11.10 -10.37
CA ALA A 55 -5.96 10.57 -9.68
C ALA A 55 -5.60 9.14 -10.14
N LEU A 56 -6.60 8.29 -10.41
CA LEU A 56 -6.40 6.94 -10.96
C LEU A 56 -5.84 7.00 -12.40
N GLN A 57 -6.36 7.90 -13.24
CA GLN A 57 -5.87 8.10 -14.59
C GLN A 57 -4.42 8.62 -14.58
N ASP A 58 -4.12 9.60 -13.74
CA ASP A 58 -2.78 10.16 -13.58
C ASP A 58 -1.80 9.07 -13.08
N SER A 59 -2.23 8.22 -12.15
CA SER A 59 -1.42 7.10 -11.64
C SER A 59 -1.12 6.06 -12.71
N LEU A 60 -2.11 5.69 -13.53
CA LEU A 60 -1.90 4.77 -14.65
C LEU A 60 -1.02 5.38 -15.73
N ALA A 61 -1.21 6.65 -16.05
CA ALA A 61 -0.34 7.36 -16.99
C ALA A 61 1.12 7.34 -16.52
N LEU A 62 1.35 7.62 -15.23
CA LEU A 62 2.67 7.52 -14.62
C LEU A 62 3.25 6.10 -14.74
N GLY A 63 2.47 5.07 -14.43
CA GLY A 63 2.89 3.68 -14.57
C GLY A 63 3.28 3.31 -15.99
N HIS A 64 2.54 3.77 -16.98
CA HIS A 64 2.87 3.56 -18.39
C HIS A 64 4.15 4.30 -18.81
N GLU A 65 4.34 5.55 -18.39
CA GLU A 65 5.55 6.30 -18.71
C GLU A 65 6.79 5.66 -18.07
N LEU A 66 6.69 5.21 -16.82
CA LEU A 66 7.77 4.44 -16.17
C LEU A 66 8.09 3.16 -16.96
N THR A 67 7.08 2.42 -17.38
CA THR A 67 7.27 1.21 -18.20
C THR A 67 7.96 1.51 -19.52
N ASN A 68 7.59 2.62 -20.18
CA ASN A 68 8.22 3.04 -21.42
C ASN A 68 9.69 3.40 -21.22
N LEU A 69 10.02 4.14 -20.15
CA LEU A 69 11.39 4.49 -19.79
C LEU A 69 12.23 3.23 -19.51
N GLU A 70 11.71 2.29 -18.75
CA GLU A 70 12.37 1.02 -18.45
C GLU A 70 12.65 0.22 -19.72
N ARG A 71 11.68 0.10 -20.63
CA ARG A 71 11.88 -0.57 -21.92
C ARG A 71 12.98 0.10 -22.76
N LEU A 72 13.04 1.43 -22.76
CA LEU A 72 14.09 2.18 -23.44
C LEU A 72 15.48 1.91 -22.83
N LEU A 73 15.54 1.63 -21.53
CA LEU A 73 16.75 1.26 -20.79
C LEU A 73 17.08 -0.24 -20.87
N GLY A 74 16.24 -1.05 -21.54
CA GLY A 74 16.39 -2.50 -21.60
C GLY A 74 16.06 -3.21 -20.29
N ILE A 75 15.30 -2.58 -19.39
CA ILE A 75 14.86 -3.14 -18.10
C ILE A 75 13.49 -3.80 -18.32
N ASP A 76 13.41 -5.10 -18.13
CA ASP A 76 12.16 -5.86 -18.16
C ASP A 76 11.74 -6.22 -16.74
N ARG A 77 10.94 -5.37 -16.11
CA ARG A 77 10.42 -5.58 -14.75
C ARG A 77 9.21 -6.51 -14.69
N VAL A 78 8.52 -6.73 -15.78
CA VAL A 78 7.35 -7.63 -15.81
C VAL A 78 7.72 -9.05 -15.40
N GLN A 79 8.98 -9.42 -15.55
CA GLN A 79 9.52 -10.72 -15.14
C GLN A 79 10.01 -10.79 -13.70
N LEU A 80 10.05 -9.67 -12.96
CA LEU A 80 10.39 -9.70 -11.55
C LEU A 80 9.19 -10.28 -10.77
N LEU A 81 9.31 -11.53 -10.39
CA LEU A 81 8.31 -12.26 -9.64
C LEU A 81 8.29 -11.74 -8.19
N THR A 82 7.32 -10.89 -7.90
CA THR A 82 6.98 -10.60 -6.49
C THR A 82 6.54 -11.89 -5.81
N ALA A 83 6.98 -12.13 -4.57
CA ALA A 83 6.50 -13.23 -3.75
C ALA A 83 4.96 -13.22 -3.67
N SER A 84 4.37 -14.37 -3.45
CA SER A 84 2.93 -14.51 -3.20
C SER A 84 2.72 -15.57 -2.14
N TYR A 85 1.86 -15.27 -1.17
CA TYR A 85 1.52 -16.16 -0.07
C TYR A 85 0.07 -16.59 -0.19
N GLU A 86 -0.14 -17.87 -0.51
CA GLU A 86 -1.49 -18.43 -0.59
C GLU A 86 -1.98 -18.80 0.80
N LEU A 87 -2.95 -18.05 1.29
CA LEU A 87 -3.60 -18.29 2.57
C LEU A 87 -5.13 -18.37 2.38
N PRO A 88 -5.81 -19.16 3.21
CA PRO A 88 -7.27 -19.14 3.22
C PRO A 88 -7.79 -17.78 3.66
N ALA A 89 -8.99 -17.42 3.23
CA ALA A 89 -9.65 -16.21 3.71
C ALA A 89 -9.73 -16.23 5.25
N PRO A 90 -9.37 -15.14 5.94
CA PRO A 90 -9.42 -15.09 7.39
C PRO A 90 -10.86 -15.24 7.89
N ARG A 91 -11.05 -16.03 8.95
CA ARG A 91 -12.35 -16.36 9.51
C ARG A 91 -12.77 -15.46 10.66
N SER A 92 -11.82 -14.75 11.26
CA SER A 92 -12.02 -13.82 12.36
C SER A 92 -10.97 -12.73 12.35
N ARG A 93 -11.19 -11.66 13.12
CA ARG A 93 -10.22 -10.58 13.30
C ARG A 93 -8.87 -11.11 13.82
N TRP A 94 -8.90 -12.04 14.77
CA TRP A 94 -7.70 -12.64 15.32
C TRP A 94 -6.95 -13.48 14.28
N ASP A 95 -7.67 -14.28 13.50
CA ASP A 95 -7.07 -15.05 12.40
C ASP A 95 -6.42 -14.13 11.36
N ALA A 96 -7.08 -13.03 11.00
CA ALA A 96 -6.52 -12.02 10.10
C ALA A 96 -5.21 -11.42 10.64
N ILE A 97 -5.18 -11.06 11.93
CA ILE A 97 -3.98 -10.53 12.58
C ILE A 97 -2.85 -11.56 12.52
N GLN A 98 -3.09 -12.80 12.92
CA GLN A 98 -2.08 -13.85 12.91
C GLN A 98 -1.54 -14.15 11.51
N GLN A 99 -2.41 -14.16 10.51
CA GLN A 99 -1.99 -14.33 9.12
C GLN A 99 -1.06 -13.18 8.66
N GLY A 100 -1.43 -11.93 8.96
CA GLY A 100 -0.63 -10.75 8.62
C GLY A 100 0.75 -10.80 9.28
N GLN A 101 0.80 -11.05 10.57
CA GLN A 101 2.04 -11.16 11.35
C GLN A 101 2.96 -12.28 10.84
N LYS A 102 2.38 -13.44 10.59
CA LYS A 102 3.11 -14.59 10.04
C LYS A 102 3.78 -14.24 8.71
N VAL A 103 3.02 -13.66 7.78
CA VAL A 103 3.57 -13.30 6.46
C VAL A 103 4.59 -12.17 6.56
N ALA A 104 4.42 -11.22 7.47
CA ALA A 104 5.41 -10.19 7.72
C ALA A 104 6.75 -10.79 8.17
N ALA A 105 6.72 -11.74 9.09
CA ALA A 105 7.93 -12.44 9.57
C ALA A 105 8.59 -13.26 8.45
N GLU A 106 7.81 -14.01 7.68
CA GLU A 106 8.29 -14.80 6.54
C GLU A 106 8.92 -13.91 5.44
N GLU A 107 8.28 -12.78 5.15
CA GLU A 107 8.76 -11.83 4.15
C GLU A 107 10.04 -11.12 4.62
N ARG A 108 10.11 -10.71 5.88
CA ARG A 108 11.36 -10.17 6.45
C ARG A 108 12.50 -11.19 6.40
N GLN A 109 12.20 -12.45 6.66
CA GLN A 109 13.20 -13.54 6.54
C GLN A 109 13.64 -13.72 5.10
N ARG A 110 12.70 -13.76 4.14
CA ARG A 110 12.98 -13.89 2.70
C ARG A 110 13.88 -12.75 2.19
N LEU A 111 13.63 -11.55 2.66
CA LEU A 111 14.37 -10.33 2.29
C LEU A 111 15.67 -10.15 3.09
N GLY A 112 15.97 -11.01 4.06
CA GLY A 112 17.16 -10.91 4.90
C GLY A 112 17.18 -9.69 5.82
N LEU A 113 16.03 -9.14 6.20
CA LEU A 113 15.92 -7.91 6.98
C LEU A 113 16.17 -8.14 8.49
N GLY A 114 15.95 -9.36 9.00
CA GLY A 114 16.03 -9.65 10.43
C GLY A 114 15.13 -8.72 11.25
N ALA A 115 15.61 -8.27 12.39
CA ALA A 115 14.92 -7.32 13.28
C ALA A 115 15.23 -5.84 12.96
N ALA A 116 16.13 -5.57 12.01
CA ALA A 116 16.59 -4.22 11.72
C ALA A 116 15.49 -3.32 11.12
N PRO A 117 15.52 -2.00 11.37
CA PRO A 117 14.65 -1.06 10.68
C PRO A 117 14.85 -1.12 9.15
N ILE A 118 13.75 -1.02 8.42
CA ILE A 118 13.82 -0.91 6.96
C ILE A 118 14.22 0.50 6.60
N GLY A 119 15.23 0.68 5.77
CA GLY A 119 15.67 1.98 5.25
C GLY A 119 14.63 2.62 4.30
N ASP A 120 14.96 2.72 3.02
CA ASP A 120 13.99 3.14 2.02
C ASP A 120 13.05 1.97 1.65
N LEU A 121 11.77 2.16 1.95
CA LEU A 121 10.76 1.14 1.68
C LEU A 121 10.39 1.11 0.19
N SER A 122 10.42 2.25 -0.50
CA SER A 122 10.15 2.29 -1.94
C SER A 122 11.20 1.52 -2.72
N ASP A 123 12.48 1.76 -2.44
CA ASP A 123 13.58 1.04 -3.07
C ASP A 123 13.48 -0.48 -2.80
N LEU A 124 13.11 -0.86 -1.58
CA LEU A 124 12.91 -2.27 -1.22
C LEU A 124 11.81 -2.91 -2.06
N LEU A 125 10.65 -2.25 -2.19
CA LEU A 125 9.51 -2.76 -2.95
C LEU A 125 9.83 -2.81 -4.46
N GLU A 126 10.51 -1.79 -4.97
CA GLU A 126 10.92 -1.75 -6.37
C GLU A 126 11.89 -2.88 -6.71
N ALA A 127 12.79 -3.23 -5.80
CA ALA A 127 13.65 -4.41 -5.95
C ALA A 127 12.85 -5.74 -5.99
N GLN A 128 11.62 -5.75 -5.48
CA GLN A 128 10.70 -6.89 -5.56
C GLN A 128 9.76 -6.83 -6.78
N GLY A 129 9.97 -5.91 -7.70
CA GLY A 129 9.14 -5.75 -8.89
C GLY A 129 7.82 -4.99 -8.67
N VAL A 130 7.64 -4.39 -7.50
CA VAL A 130 6.50 -3.53 -7.19
C VAL A 130 6.88 -2.08 -7.45
N ARG A 131 6.26 -1.44 -8.43
CA ARG A 131 6.44 0.00 -8.65
C ARG A 131 5.75 0.78 -7.56
N THR A 132 6.34 1.89 -7.16
CA THR A 132 5.79 2.77 -6.13
C THR A 132 5.60 4.18 -6.68
N GLY A 133 4.61 4.90 -6.18
CA GLY A 133 4.35 6.28 -6.53
C GLY A 133 3.55 7.01 -5.47
N ALA A 134 3.72 8.33 -5.40
CA ALA A 134 2.94 9.19 -4.53
C ALA A 134 2.15 10.19 -5.36
N VAL A 135 0.82 10.18 -5.22
CA VAL A 135 -0.10 11.03 -5.96
C VAL A 135 -1.07 11.69 -4.98
N ALA A 136 -1.53 12.89 -5.28
CA ALA A 136 -2.53 13.57 -4.48
C ALA A 136 -3.89 12.88 -4.61
N LEU A 137 -4.21 12.00 -3.65
CA LEU A 137 -5.50 11.31 -3.57
C LEU A 137 -6.51 12.10 -2.71
N PRO A 138 -7.81 11.77 -2.74
CA PRO A 138 -8.78 12.20 -1.74
C PRO A 138 -8.33 11.84 -0.32
N GLU A 139 -8.71 12.64 0.67
CA GLU A 139 -8.16 12.52 2.05
C GLU A 139 -8.51 11.20 2.73
N ASN A 140 -9.67 10.63 2.41
CA ASN A 140 -10.13 9.32 2.93
C ASN A 140 -9.44 8.12 2.28
N ILE A 141 -8.63 8.32 1.24
CA ILE A 141 -7.90 7.26 0.54
C ILE A 141 -6.43 7.32 0.93
N SER A 142 -5.91 6.24 1.52
CA SER A 142 -4.53 6.15 1.98
C SER A 142 -3.59 5.64 0.89
N GLY A 143 -4.06 4.72 0.07
CA GLY A 143 -3.32 4.13 -1.01
C GLY A 143 -4.22 3.29 -1.91
N LEU A 144 -3.65 2.78 -2.97
CA LEU A 144 -4.28 1.86 -3.91
C LEU A 144 -3.23 0.99 -4.59
N THR A 145 -3.61 -0.22 -4.88
CA THR A 145 -2.79 -1.17 -5.65
C THR A 145 -3.43 -1.38 -7.02
N LEU A 146 -2.67 -1.09 -8.06
CA LEU A 146 -3.03 -1.33 -9.45
C LEU A 146 -2.27 -2.56 -9.97
N VAL A 147 -2.98 -3.47 -10.59
CA VAL A 147 -2.38 -4.62 -11.29
C VAL A 147 -2.82 -4.57 -12.73
N ASP A 148 -1.88 -4.38 -13.62
CA ASP A 148 -2.12 -4.27 -15.05
C ASP A 148 -1.08 -5.09 -15.82
N SER A 149 -1.49 -5.74 -16.92
CA SER A 149 -0.63 -6.61 -17.70
C SER A 149 0.55 -5.89 -18.37
N THR A 150 0.42 -4.57 -18.57
CA THR A 150 1.44 -3.74 -19.24
C THR A 150 2.37 -3.05 -18.26
N ILE A 151 1.86 -2.58 -17.12
CA ILE A 151 2.62 -1.88 -16.09
C ILE A 151 3.07 -2.78 -14.94
N GLY A 152 2.52 -3.99 -14.83
CA GLY A 152 2.76 -4.88 -13.69
C GLY A 152 2.02 -4.43 -12.43
N VAL A 153 2.66 -4.60 -11.28
CA VAL A 153 2.12 -4.17 -9.97
C VAL A 153 2.60 -2.76 -9.67
N PHE A 154 1.67 -1.86 -9.41
CA PHE A 154 1.95 -0.47 -9.09
C PHE A 154 1.17 -0.06 -7.84
N VAL A 155 1.89 0.27 -6.79
CA VAL A 155 1.35 0.78 -5.52
C VAL A 155 1.44 2.31 -5.51
N VAL A 156 0.31 2.96 -5.29
CA VAL A 156 0.20 4.41 -5.22
C VAL A 156 -0.28 4.80 -3.83
N ILE A 157 0.43 5.73 -3.20
CA ILE A 157 0.09 6.26 -1.87
C ILE A 157 -0.31 7.73 -1.94
N ASN A 158 -1.06 8.19 -0.93
CA ASN A 158 -1.50 9.57 -0.88
C ASN A 158 -0.39 10.52 -0.48
N ALA A 159 0.07 11.34 -1.42
CA ALA A 159 1.11 12.33 -1.22
C ALA A 159 0.77 13.42 -0.19
N LYS A 160 -0.53 13.61 0.14
CA LYS A 160 -0.98 14.61 1.12
C LYS A 160 -0.82 14.15 2.57
N HIS A 161 -0.63 12.84 2.80
CA HIS A 161 -0.47 12.31 4.15
C HIS A 161 0.93 12.58 4.70
N ALA A 162 1.07 12.62 6.03
CA ALA A 162 2.37 12.73 6.68
C ALA A 162 3.28 11.54 6.32
N ALA A 163 4.59 11.74 6.29
CA ALA A 163 5.58 10.74 5.84
C ALA A 163 5.43 9.39 6.56
N VAL A 164 5.19 9.40 7.87
CA VAL A 164 4.97 8.17 8.66
C VAL A 164 3.74 7.41 8.17
N ARG A 165 2.65 8.13 7.88
CA ARG A 165 1.42 7.52 7.34
C ARG A 165 1.63 7.01 5.91
N GLN A 166 2.37 7.75 5.08
CA GLN A 166 2.74 7.31 3.72
C GLN A 166 3.51 5.99 3.78
N ARG A 167 4.50 5.89 4.68
CA ARG A 167 5.30 4.69 4.90
C ARG A 167 4.45 3.50 5.34
N PHE A 168 3.52 3.71 6.28
CA PHE A 168 2.59 2.68 6.72
C PHE A 168 1.67 2.23 5.57
N SER A 169 1.11 3.20 4.82
CA SER A 169 0.26 2.91 3.67
C SER A 169 1.00 2.08 2.61
N LEU A 170 2.26 2.39 2.34
CA LEU A 170 3.08 1.65 1.38
C LEU A 170 3.29 0.19 1.83
N ALA A 171 3.59 -0.04 3.12
CA ALA A 171 3.71 -1.38 3.67
C ALA A 171 2.36 -2.13 3.66
N HIS A 172 1.26 -1.44 3.92
CA HIS A 172 -0.10 -1.99 3.88
C HIS A 172 -0.47 -2.47 2.48
N GLU A 173 -0.25 -1.62 1.46
CA GLU A 173 -0.49 -2.00 0.05
C GLU A 173 0.42 -3.16 -0.37
N TYR A 174 1.66 -3.19 0.10
CA TYR A 174 2.54 -4.34 -0.13
C TYR A 174 1.96 -5.63 0.46
N GLY A 175 1.34 -5.55 1.63
CA GLY A 175 0.59 -6.67 2.21
C GLY A 175 -0.49 -7.21 1.27
N HIS A 176 -1.27 -6.33 0.62
CA HIS A 176 -2.25 -6.72 -0.39
C HIS A 176 -1.59 -7.34 -1.63
N VAL A 177 -0.47 -6.79 -2.09
CA VAL A 177 0.29 -7.36 -3.21
C VAL A 177 0.73 -8.80 -2.94
N LEU A 178 1.15 -9.08 -1.71
CA LEU A 178 1.64 -10.41 -1.32
C LEU A 178 0.51 -11.42 -1.07
N LEU A 179 -0.63 -10.96 -0.53
CA LEU A 179 -1.68 -11.81 0.04
C LEU A 179 -2.97 -11.86 -0.80
N ASP A 180 -3.26 -10.79 -1.56
CA ASP A 180 -4.55 -10.58 -2.21
C ASP A 180 -4.46 -10.40 -3.73
N ARG A 181 -3.42 -10.94 -4.35
CA ARG A 181 -3.09 -10.73 -5.77
C ARG A 181 -4.24 -11.08 -6.75
N GLY A 182 -5.14 -11.96 -6.36
CA GLY A 182 -6.34 -12.30 -7.16
C GLY A 182 -7.42 -11.20 -7.17
N ARG A 183 -7.30 -10.17 -6.33
CA ARG A 183 -8.17 -9.00 -6.29
C ARG A 183 -7.51 -7.87 -7.09
N ALA A 184 -7.69 -7.87 -8.38
CA ALA A 184 -7.23 -6.75 -9.22
C ALA A 184 -7.91 -5.45 -8.75
N GLY A 185 -7.10 -4.44 -8.38
CA GLY A 185 -7.59 -3.11 -8.04
C GLY A 185 -8.21 -2.98 -6.65
N ALA A 186 -7.46 -3.23 -5.59
CA ALA A 186 -7.88 -2.88 -4.24
C ALA A 186 -7.64 -1.39 -3.96
N ILE A 187 -8.62 -0.72 -3.37
CA ILE A 187 -8.50 0.66 -2.86
C ILE A 187 -8.62 0.61 -1.34
N SER A 188 -7.58 1.06 -0.65
CA SER A 188 -7.56 1.12 0.80
C SER A 188 -8.20 2.41 1.29
N ARG A 189 -9.39 2.28 1.87
CA ARG A 189 -10.17 3.38 2.45
C ARG A 189 -10.21 3.28 3.98
N ALA A 190 -10.30 4.44 4.62
CA ALA A 190 -10.45 4.51 6.08
C ALA A 190 -11.71 3.77 6.58
N GLU A 191 -12.75 3.66 5.76
CA GLU A 191 -14.04 3.03 6.09
C GLU A 191 -13.99 1.49 6.10
N ASN A 192 -13.02 0.90 5.40
CA ASN A 192 -12.90 -0.56 5.26
C ASN A 192 -12.18 -1.25 6.45
N ARG A 193 -11.90 -0.52 7.53
CA ARG A 193 -11.12 -1.02 8.69
C ARG A 193 -11.66 -2.28 9.35
N SER A 194 -12.94 -2.60 9.15
CA SER A 194 -13.57 -3.82 9.68
C SER A 194 -13.50 -5.02 8.73
N ASP A 195 -13.11 -4.83 7.47
CA ASP A 195 -12.86 -5.93 6.54
C ASP A 195 -11.67 -6.75 7.04
N LEU A 196 -11.83 -8.06 7.13
CA LEU A 196 -10.79 -8.96 7.63
C LEU A 196 -9.51 -8.94 6.78
N LEU A 197 -9.61 -8.64 5.49
CA LEU A 197 -8.44 -8.49 4.62
C LEU A 197 -7.67 -7.20 4.94
N GLU A 198 -8.39 -6.11 5.22
CA GLU A 198 -7.79 -4.86 5.67
C GLU A 198 -7.12 -5.02 7.05
N VAL A 199 -7.78 -5.74 7.97
CA VAL A 199 -7.18 -6.09 9.27
C VAL A 199 -5.89 -6.89 9.09
N ARG A 200 -5.87 -7.84 8.13
CA ARG A 200 -4.68 -8.63 7.80
C ARG A 200 -3.56 -7.77 7.23
N ALA A 201 -3.87 -6.89 6.29
CA ALA A 201 -2.90 -5.98 5.69
C ALA A 201 -2.34 -4.97 6.71
N ASN A 202 -3.19 -4.47 7.63
CA ASN A 202 -2.73 -3.61 8.74
C ASN A 202 -1.78 -4.36 9.69
N ALA A 203 -2.10 -5.60 10.05
CA ALA A 203 -1.24 -6.41 10.90
C ALA A 203 0.08 -6.75 10.21
N PHE A 204 0.04 -7.06 8.91
CA PHE A 204 1.25 -7.23 8.11
C PHE A 204 2.11 -5.97 8.13
N ALA A 205 1.53 -4.80 7.83
CA ALA A 205 2.26 -3.54 7.77
C ALA A 205 2.94 -3.19 9.11
N ALA A 206 2.22 -3.39 10.23
CA ALA A 206 2.74 -3.12 11.56
C ALA A 206 3.96 -4.00 11.87
N ASP A 207 3.87 -5.32 11.73
CA ASP A 207 4.97 -6.24 12.03
C ASP A 207 6.09 -6.17 10.98
N PHE A 208 5.76 -5.89 9.72
CA PHE A 208 6.76 -5.71 8.68
C PHE A 208 7.63 -4.48 8.93
N LEU A 209 7.06 -3.37 9.38
CA LEU A 209 7.79 -2.15 9.70
C LEU A 209 8.46 -2.20 11.08
N MET A 210 7.79 -2.78 12.07
CA MET A 210 8.21 -2.79 13.48
C MET A 210 8.05 -4.19 14.07
N PRO A 211 8.94 -5.15 13.74
CA PRO A 211 8.89 -6.48 14.33
C PRO A 211 9.16 -6.40 15.83
N ALA A 212 8.44 -7.22 16.63
CA ALA A 212 8.51 -7.20 18.08
C ALA A 212 9.96 -7.30 18.60
N GLU A 213 10.76 -8.19 18.01
CA GLU A 213 12.18 -8.35 18.36
C GLU A 213 12.97 -7.04 18.15
N GLY A 214 12.71 -6.31 17.06
CA GLY A 214 13.36 -5.03 16.76
C GLY A 214 13.01 -3.94 17.77
N VAL A 215 11.74 -3.91 18.18
CA VAL A 215 11.25 -2.99 19.22
C VAL A 215 11.90 -3.32 20.56
N GLU A 216 11.98 -4.60 20.95
CA GLU A 216 12.65 -5.05 22.18
C GLU A 216 14.13 -4.67 22.19
N GLN A 217 14.84 -4.94 21.09
CA GLN A 217 16.26 -4.56 20.96
C GLN A 217 16.46 -3.05 21.09
N PHE A 218 15.59 -2.26 20.46
CA PHE A 218 15.62 -0.81 20.53
C PHE A 218 15.41 -0.32 21.97
N VAL A 219 14.36 -0.81 22.65
CA VAL A 219 14.04 -0.45 24.03
C VAL A 219 15.19 -0.80 24.98
N VAL A 220 15.79 -1.98 24.83
CA VAL A 220 16.96 -2.41 25.61
C VAL A 220 18.17 -1.49 25.34
N ALA A 221 18.43 -1.15 24.10
CA ALA A 221 19.54 -0.25 23.73
C ALA A 221 19.40 1.16 24.35
N PHE A 222 18.17 1.64 24.54
CA PHE A 222 17.89 2.89 25.22
C PHE A 222 18.02 2.82 26.76
N GLY A 223 18.37 1.65 27.31
CA GLY A 223 18.50 1.46 28.76
C GLY A 223 17.17 1.53 29.53
N LYS A 224 16.03 1.50 28.81
CA LYS A 224 14.68 1.64 29.38
C LYS A 224 13.95 0.29 29.56
N GLY A 225 14.50 -0.79 29.08
CA GLY A 225 13.91 -2.14 29.08
C GLY A 225 14.13 -2.95 30.34
N GLY A 226 14.23 -2.34 31.53
CA GLY A 226 14.18 -3.08 32.78
C GLY A 226 12.85 -3.77 32.95
N ALA A 227 12.86 -5.10 33.24
CA ALA A 227 11.64 -5.92 33.33
C ALA A 227 10.56 -5.25 34.18
N SER A 228 9.57 -4.62 33.54
CA SER A 228 8.34 -4.27 34.19
C SER A 228 7.56 -5.57 34.45
N ARG A 229 7.25 -5.87 35.71
CA ARG A 229 6.38 -7.00 36.09
C ARG A 229 4.91 -6.77 35.71
N ALA A 230 4.56 -5.63 35.12
CA ALA A 230 3.23 -5.35 34.65
C ALA A 230 3.05 -5.97 33.23
N GLN A 231 2.27 -7.01 33.14
CA GLN A 231 1.71 -7.46 31.86
C GLN A 231 0.69 -6.39 31.43
N ILE A 232 1.10 -5.52 30.50
CA ILE A 232 0.21 -4.54 29.93
C ILE A 232 -0.40 -5.18 28.67
N ALA A 233 -1.58 -5.76 28.82
CA ALA A 233 -2.43 -6.10 27.69
C ALA A 233 -3.27 -4.86 27.34
N VAL A 234 -2.68 -3.88 26.66
CA VAL A 234 -3.42 -2.67 26.26
C VAL A 234 -4.00 -2.90 24.88
N PHE A 235 -5.32 -2.91 24.79
CA PHE A 235 -6.04 -3.07 23.54
C PHE A 235 -6.76 -1.79 23.09
N ASP A 236 -6.69 -0.70 23.87
CA ASP A 236 -7.40 0.54 23.62
C ASP A 236 -6.61 1.73 24.24
N GLU A 237 -6.63 2.89 23.57
CA GLU A 237 -5.95 4.11 24.02
C GLU A 237 -6.44 4.60 25.38
N ALA A 238 -7.72 4.41 25.71
CA ALA A 238 -8.28 4.81 27.00
C ALA A 238 -7.75 3.96 28.17
N GLU A 239 -7.48 2.67 27.94
CA GLU A 239 -6.86 1.78 28.92
C GLU A 239 -5.37 2.10 29.10
N ALA A 240 -4.67 2.47 28.02
CA ALA A 240 -3.28 2.90 28.08
C ALA A 240 -3.07 4.10 29.01
N VAL A 241 -3.92 5.11 28.91
CA VAL A 241 -3.89 6.30 29.78
C VAL A 241 -4.16 5.95 31.26
N GLN A 242 -5.05 5.00 31.54
CA GLN A 242 -5.32 4.57 32.91
C GLN A 242 -4.15 3.79 33.54
N VAL A 243 -3.41 3.02 32.75
CA VAL A 243 -2.23 2.28 33.20
C VAL A 243 -1.08 3.23 33.54
N GLU A 244 -0.88 4.27 32.74
CA GLU A 244 0.12 5.31 32.96
C GLU A 244 -0.13 6.07 34.27
N GLN A 245 -1.38 6.37 34.60
CA GLN A 245 -1.78 7.02 35.86
C GLN A 245 -1.61 6.13 37.11
N ARG A 246 -1.51 4.80 36.95
CA ARG A 246 -1.33 3.84 38.05
C ARG A 246 0.12 3.46 38.32
N ALA A 247 1.05 3.91 37.48
CA ALA A 247 2.46 3.67 37.69
C ALA A 247 2.93 4.40 38.96
N ALA A 248 3.52 3.69 39.90
CA ALA A 248 4.01 4.27 41.15
C ALA A 248 5.09 5.33 40.85
N PRO A 249 5.12 6.47 41.57
CA PRO A 249 6.16 7.47 41.43
C PRO A 249 7.54 6.85 41.63
N GLY A 250 8.39 6.93 40.64
CA GLY A 250 9.74 6.35 40.65
C GLY A 250 9.92 5.01 39.91
N SER A 251 8.84 4.40 39.39
CA SER A 251 8.99 3.32 38.40
C SER A 251 9.44 3.93 37.06
N GLN A 252 10.61 3.54 36.56
CA GLN A 252 11.03 3.88 35.20
C GLN A 252 10.22 2.99 34.23
N GLY A 253 8.96 3.32 34.02
CA GLY A 253 8.12 2.70 33.00
C GLY A 253 8.53 3.24 31.62
N ILE A 254 8.47 2.39 30.60
CA ILE A 254 8.56 2.84 29.21
C ILE A 254 7.34 3.73 28.93
N GLN A 255 7.57 4.96 28.54
CA GLN A 255 6.49 5.84 28.13
C GLN A 255 6.17 5.58 26.68
N LEU A 256 4.86 5.55 26.31
CA LEU A 256 4.42 5.24 24.94
C LEU A 256 5.06 6.13 23.87
N TYR A 257 5.36 7.38 24.19
CA TYR A 257 6.05 8.30 23.27
C TYR A 257 7.54 8.00 23.08
N ASP A 258 8.18 7.25 23.99
CA ASP A 258 9.57 6.80 23.84
C ASP A 258 9.73 5.73 22.74
N VAL A 259 8.63 5.12 22.31
CA VAL A 259 8.59 4.09 21.26
C VAL A 259 8.14 4.66 19.91
N ALA A 260 7.54 5.87 19.91
CA ALA A 260 6.98 6.50 18.72
C ALA A 260 7.99 7.35 17.92
N LEU A 261 9.22 7.49 18.37
CA LEU A 261 10.34 8.16 17.71
C LEU A 261 11.24 7.16 17.01
#